data_d9d28ac35fea1e9ca7275fcc3e911ca1
#
_entry.id   d9d28ac35fea1e9ca7275fcc3e911ca1
#
_cell.length_a   1.000
_cell.length_b   1.000
_cell.length_c   1.000
_cell.angle_alpha   90.00
_cell.angle_beta   90.00
_cell.angle_gamma   90.00
#
_symmetry.space_group_name_H-M   'P 1'
#
loop_
_entity.id
_entity.type
_entity.pdbx_description
1 polymer ?
#
loop_
_entity_poly.entity_id
_entity_poly.type
_entity_poly.pdbx_seq_one_letter_code
_entity_poly.pdbx_strand_id
1 'polypeptide(L)'
;MQQHNLSTTFVHAGRKKRFSQGSVNPVLQRASSLVFDSIEDKKHATQHRAKGELFYGRRGTLTHFALQDLMCEMEGGAGCYLYPCGAAAVTNSILSFVKTGDHVLMSGAAYEPTQDFCNIVLKKMQIDTTYYDPLIGADIATLIQPNTKVLFLEAPSSITMEIPDIPTIVKAARTVNPNIVIMIDNTWSAGVLFKALEHDIDISIQAGTKYLVGHSDIMIGTAVANARTWDQLREHSYLMGQMVDADSAYTTARGIRTLGVRLKQHQESSIKVAKWLSEQPEVKTVYHPALPSCPGHEFFLRDFSGSSGLFSFELTERLTSKQVSNFMDHFQLFTMAYSWGGFESLILCNQPEEIAHIRPNIKRNLTGSLIRVHIGFEDVDELIADLKAGFERIA
;
A
#
# COMPACT_ATOMS: atom_id res chain seq x y z
N MET A 1 -20.62 -18.51 3.54
CA MET A 1 -20.47 -18.31 2.08
C MET A 1 -19.32 -19.18 1.61
N GLN A 2 -19.40 -19.74 0.43
CA GLN A 2 -18.29 -20.52 -0.14
C GLN A 2 -17.13 -19.56 -0.44
N GLN A 3 -15.97 -19.82 0.14
CA GLN A 3 -14.79 -18.98 -0.09
C GLN A 3 -14.28 -19.24 -1.52
N HIS A 4 -14.34 -18.26 -2.38
CA HIS A 4 -13.85 -18.33 -3.74
C HIS A 4 -12.35 -18.08 -3.82
N ASN A 5 -11.69 -18.62 -4.84
CA ASN A 5 -10.32 -18.23 -5.18
C ASN A 5 -10.27 -16.74 -5.56
N LEU A 6 -9.14 -16.08 -5.32
CA LEU A 6 -8.95 -14.65 -5.59
C LEU A 6 -9.34 -14.23 -7.01
N SER A 7 -9.01 -15.05 -8.03
CA SER A 7 -9.38 -14.75 -9.43
C SER A 7 -10.91 -14.66 -9.61
N THR A 8 -11.67 -15.50 -8.92
CA THR A 8 -13.14 -15.44 -8.92
C THR A 8 -13.62 -14.24 -8.10
N THR A 9 -12.99 -13.95 -6.96
CA THR A 9 -13.31 -12.79 -6.11
C THR A 9 -13.16 -11.49 -6.89
N PHE A 10 -12.07 -11.27 -7.63
CA PHE A 10 -11.87 -10.07 -8.46
C PHE A 10 -13.02 -9.83 -9.45
N VAL A 11 -13.57 -10.90 -10.02
CA VAL A 11 -14.65 -10.81 -11.01
C VAL A 11 -16.02 -10.61 -10.36
N HIS A 12 -16.28 -11.24 -9.22
CA HIS A 12 -17.63 -11.35 -8.65
C HIS A 12 -17.91 -10.45 -7.45
N ALA A 13 -16.89 -10.11 -6.63
CA ALA A 13 -17.07 -9.31 -5.43
C ALA A 13 -17.62 -7.91 -5.73
N GLY A 14 -18.40 -7.35 -4.82
CA GLY A 14 -19.02 -6.02 -4.96
C GLY A 14 -20.08 -5.91 -6.07
N ARG A 15 -20.57 -7.02 -6.63
CA ARG A 15 -21.58 -7.05 -7.71
C ARG A 15 -22.97 -7.48 -7.26
N LYS A 16 -23.27 -7.34 -5.97
CA LYS A 16 -24.62 -7.64 -5.45
C LYS A 16 -25.69 -6.85 -6.23
N LYS A 17 -26.84 -7.46 -6.46
CA LYS A 17 -27.95 -6.86 -7.26
C LYS A 17 -28.32 -5.45 -6.80
N ARG A 18 -28.25 -5.17 -5.47
CA ARG A 18 -28.50 -3.84 -4.92
C ARG A 18 -27.51 -2.78 -5.43
N PHE A 19 -26.26 -3.15 -5.77
CA PHE A 19 -25.25 -2.24 -6.29
C PHE A 19 -25.28 -2.13 -7.81
N SER A 20 -25.61 -3.21 -8.51
CA SER A 20 -25.58 -3.28 -9.97
C SER A 20 -26.88 -2.85 -10.62
N GLN A 21 -28.00 -2.86 -9.88
CA GLN A 21 -29.34 -2.54 -10.40
C GLN A 21 -29.68 -3.30 -11.70
N GLY A 22 -29.16 -4.52 -11.84
CA GLY A 22 -29.33 -5.37 -13.02
C GLY A 22 -28.22 -5.25 -14.10
N SER A 23 -27.32 -4.30 -13.98
CA SER A 23 -26.11 -4.22 -14.84
C SER A 23 -25.06 -5.25 -14.42
N VAL A 24 -24.10 -5.53 -15.30
CA VAL A 24 -22.94 -6.39 -14.97
C VAL A 24 -22.05 -5.71 -13.92
N ASN A 25 -21.80 -4.41 -14.08
CA ASN A 25 -21.01 -3.61 -13.15
C ASN A 25 -21.92 -2.88 -12.14
N PRO A 26 -21.40 -2.46 -10.98
CA PRO A 26 -22.08 -1.52 -10.10
C PRO A 26 -22.48 -0.24 -10.85
N VAL A 27 -23.57 0.39 -10.43
CA VAL A 27 -23.98 1.68 -11.00
C VAL A 27 -23.02 2.79 -10.58
N LEU A 28 -22.82 3.76 -11.44
CA LEU A 28 -22.14 5.01 -11.09
C LEU A 28 -23.18 6.00 -10.55
N GLN A 29 -23.28 6.10 -9.23
CA GLN A 29 -24.23 6.98 -8.56
C GLN A 29 -23.49 8.18 -7.94
N ARG A 30 -23.58 9.33 -8.61
CA ARG A 30 -23.13 10.62 -8.07
C ARG A 30 -24.27 11.26 -7.30
N ALA A 31 -24.07 11.58 -6.01
CA ALA A 31 -25.07 12.26 -5.22
C ALA A 31 -24.45 13.04 -4.06
N SER A 32 -24.94 14.25 -3.84
CA SER A 32 -24.80 14.97 -2.58
C SER A 32 -25.99 14.67 -1.69
N SER A 33 -27.19 15.04 -2.13
CA SER A 33 -28.45 14.76 -1.43
C SER A 33 -29.08 13.47 -1.93
N LEU A 34 -29.72 12.75 -1.01
CA LEU A 34 -30.52 11.58 -1.26
C LEU A 34 -31.92 11.84 -0.70
N VAL A 35 -32.97 11.53 -1.46
CA VAL A 35 -34.34 11.81 -1.10
C VAL A 35 -34.94 10.63 -0.35
N PHE A 36 -35.91 10.92 0.49
CA PHE A 36 -36.72 9.94 1.25
C PHE A 36 -38.18 10.14 0.91
N ASP A 37 -38.92 9.07 0.65
CA ASP A 37 -40.29 9.11 0.27
C ASP A 37 -41.23 9.37 1.48
N SER A 38 -40.71 9.07 2.70
CA SER A 38 -41.50 9.25 3.93
C SER A 38 -40.58 9.63 5.11
N ILE A 39 -41.22 10.12 6.19
CA ILE A 39 -40.58 10.35 7.49
C ILE A 39 -40.04 9.02 8.08
N GLU A 40 -40.74 7.92 7.83
CA GLU A 40 -40.31 6.59 8.28
C GLU A 40 -39.03 6.15 7.57
N ASP A 41 -38.95 6.29 6.25
CA ASP A 41 -37.74 6.00 5.46
C ASP A 41 -36.56 6.83 5.92
N LYS A 42 -36.78 8.14 6.16
CA LYS A 42 -35.75 9.03 6.71
C LYS A 42 -35.28 8.55 8.08
N LYS A 43 -36.15 8.14 8.98
CA LYS A 43 -35.79 7.61 10.31
C LYS A 43 -35.00 6.31 10.17
N HIS A 44 -35.43 5.38 9.32
CA HIS A 44 -34.78 4.13 9.05
C HIS A 44 -33.33 4.38 8.52
N ALA A 45 -33.21 5.19 7.49
CA ALA A 45 -31.89 5.54 6.91
C ALA A 45 -30.95 6.21 7.94
N THR A 46 -31.51 7.09 8.80
CA THR A 46 -30.75 7.74 9.88
C THR A 46 -30.19 6.72 10.88
N GLN A 47 -30.98 5.73 11.28
CA GLN A 47 -30.57 4.69 12.22
C GLN A 47 -29.56 3.71 11.61
N HIS A 48 -29.68 3.46 10.31
CA HIS A 48 -28.84 2.48 9.60
C HIS A 48 -27.72 3.10 8.73
N ARG A 49 -27.51 4.41 8.79
CA ARG A 49 -26.52 5.16 7.99
C ARG A 49 -25.07 4.62 8.06
N ALA A 50 -24.76 3.91 9.14
CA ALA A 50 -23.46 3.27 9.33
C ALA A 50 -23.38 1.85 8.73
N LYS A 51 -24.50 1.31 8.23
CA LYS A 51 -24.62 -0.07 7.71
C LYS A 51 -24.77 -0.14 6.19
N GLY A 52 -24.31 0.89 5.46
CA GLY A 52 -24.39 0.94 4.00
C GLY A 52 -25.79 1.28 3.47
N GLU A 53 -26.62 1.99 4.25
CA GLU A 53 -27.87 2.58 3.78
C GLU A 53 -27.64 3.95 3.15
N LEU A 54 -28.39 4.24 2.10
CA LEU A 54 -28.37 5.53 1.43
C LEU A 54 -28.93 6.60 2.37
N PHE A 55 -28.08 7.56 2.75
CA PHE A 55 -28.44 8.59 3.71
C PHE A 55 -28.03 9.99 3.26
N TYR A 56 -26.76 10.16 2.91
CA TYR A 56 -26.17 11.41 2.45
C TYR A 56 -24.87 11.10 1.69
N GLY A 57 -24.59 11.77 0.59
CA GLY A 57 -23.50 11.44 -0.33
C GLY A 57 -22.13 11.28 0.33
N ARG A 58 -21.81 12.10 1.36
CA ARG A 58 -20.55 11.97 2.10
C ARG A 58 -20.39 10.63 2.85
N ARG A 59 -21.49 9.94 3.16
CA ARG A 59 -21.43 8.57 3.73
C ARG A 59 -21.35 7.47 2.69
N GLY A 60 -21.35 7.83 1.43
CA GLY A 60 -21.27 6.92 0.29
C GLY A 60 -22.61 6.77 -0.45
N THR A 61 -22.47 6.21 -1.63
CA THR A 61 -23.55 5.81 -2.53
C THR A 61 -23.41 4.34 -2.89
N LEU A 62 -24.31 3.79 -3.70
CA LEU A 62 -24.21 2.39 -4.14
C LEU A 62 -22.86 2.06 -4.78
N THR A 63 -22.23 3.03 -5.47
CA THR A 63 -20.90 2.90 -6.06
C THR A 63 -19.83 2.67 -5.00
N HIS A 64 -19.84 3.49 -3.94
CA HIS A 64 -18.89 3.38 -2.83
C HIS A 64 -19.07 2.07 -2.07
N PHE A 65 -20.33 1.72 -1.77
CA PHE A 65 -20.64 0.48 -1.04
C PHE A 65 -20.24 -0.76 -1.82
N ALA A 66 -20.31 -0.73 -3.16
CA ALA A 66 -19.84 -1.81 -4.01
C ALA A 66 -18.33 -2.01 -3.92
N LEU A 67 -17.54 -0.92 -3.94
CA LEU A 67 -16.08 -0.99 -3.77
C LEU A 67 -15.71 -1.42 -2.35
N GLN A 68 -16.36 -0.89 -1.32
CA GLN A 68 -16.13 -1.28 0.07
C GLN A 68 -16.39 -2.79 0.29
N ASP A 69 -17.49 -3.29 -0.26
CA ASP A 69 -17.85 -4.73 -0.21
C ASP A 69 -16.81 -5.59 -0.94
N LEU A 70 -16.35 -5.13 -2.12
CA LEU A 70 -15.29 -5.80 -2.89
C LEU A 70 -13.99 -5.88 -2.10
N MET A 71 -13.55 -4.77 -1.49
CA MET A 71 -12.33 -4.72 -0.69
C MET A 71 -12.41 -5.64 0.54
N CYS A 72 -13.57 -5.66 1.22
CA CYS A 72 -13.80 -6.55 2.34
C CYS A 72 -13.75 -8.04 1.94
N GLU A 73 -14.37 -8.41 0.81
CA GLU A 73 -14.31 -9.78 0.30
C GLU A 73 -12.88 -10.17 -0.12
N MET A 74 -12.13 -9.20 -0.66
CA MET A 74 -10.77 -9.39 -1.15
C MET A 74 -9.76 -9.58 -0.03
N GLU A 75 -9.85 -8.79 1.05
CA GLU A 75 -8.88 -8.80 2.15
C GLU A 75 -9.37 -9.52 3.43
N GLY A 76 -10.64 -9.95 3.47
CA GLY A 76 -11.21 -10.65 4.62
C GLY A 76 -11.62 -9.72 5.78
N GLY A 77 -11.90 -8.44 5.51
CA GLY A 77 -12.23 -7.45 6.53
C GLY A 77 -13.69 -7.39 6.96
N ALA A 78 -13.94 -6.79 8.12
CA ALA A 78 -15.27 -6.47 8.62
C ALA A 78 -15.84 -5.20 7.98
N GLY A 79 -14.97 -4.30 7.50
CA GLY A 79 -15.34 -3.10 6.79
C GLY A 79 -14.18 -2.44 6.10
N CYS A 80 -14.47 -1.60 5.10
CA CYS A 80 -13.50 -0.82 4.35
C CYS A 80 -13.92 0.65 4.34
N TYR A 81 -13.01 1.56 4.65
CA TYR A 81 -13.21 2.99 4.44
C TYR A 81 -12.42 3.47 3.22
N LEU A 82 -12.99 4.44 2.49
CA LEU A 82 -12.40 5.00 1.27
C LEU A 82 -11.94 6.44 1.53
N TYR A 83 -10.76 6.77 1.03
CA TYR A 83 -10.07 8.05 1.24
C TYR A 83 -9.68 8.70 -0.08
N PRO A 84 -9.47 10.03 -0.13
CA PRO A 84 -9.10 10.72 -1.37
C PRO A 84 -7.71 10.33 -1.90
N CYS A 85 -6.83 9.78 -1.05
CA CYS A 85 -5.51 9.26 -1.44
C CYS A 85 -4.94 8.31 -0.38
N GLY A 86 -3.84 7.62 -0.71
CA GLY A 86 -3.16 6.72 0.22
C GLY A 86 -2.67 7.41 1.50
N ALA A 87 -2.08 8.61 1.38
CA ALA A 87 -1.64 9.37 2.55
C ALA A 87 -2.80 9.68 3.50
N ALA A 88 -3.97 10.05 2.99
CA ALA A 88 -5.17 10.25 3.81
C ALA A 88 -5.62 8.96 4.50
N ALA A 89 -5.52 7.81 3.84
CA ALA A 89 -5.82 6.52 4.45
C ALA A 89 -4.88 6.19 5.61
N VAL A 90 -3.57 6.40 5.44
CA VAL A 90 -2.56 6.19 6.49
C VAL A 90 -2.79 7.14 7.67
N THR A 91 -2.83 8.44 7.42
CA THR A 91 -2.90 9.46 8.47
C THR A 91 -4.19 9.35 9.29
N ASN A 92 -5.33 9.13 8.63
CA ASN A 92 -6.60 8.95 9.34
C ASN A 92 -6.71 7.62 10.08
N SER A 93 -6.12 6.56 9.55
CA SER A 93 -6.07 5.28 10.28
C SER A 93 -5.29 5.43 11.59
N ILE A 94 -4.13 6.08 11.57
CA ILE A 94 -3.35 6.34 12.79
C ILE A 94 -4.13 7.24 13.75
N LEU A 95 -4.64 8.39 13.29
CA LEU A 95 -5.38 9.35 14.10
C LEU A 95 -6.64 8.76 14.74
N SER A 96 -7.22 7.73 14.14
CA SER A 96 -8.38 7.03 14.69
C SER A 96 -8.10 6.38 16.05
N PHE A 97 -6.84 6.09 16.39
CA PHE A 97 -6.48 5.30 17.56
C PHE A 97 -5.50 5.97 18.50
N VAL A 98 -5.11 7.22 18.24
CA VAL A 98 -4.19 7.97 19.09
C VAL A 98 -4.78 9.30 19.56
N LYS A 99 -4.30 9.78 20.69
CA LYS A 99 -4.59 11.09 21.26
C LYS A 99 -3.34 11.67 21.90
N THR A 100 -3.37 12.94 22.30
CA THR A 100 -2.29 13.59 23.06
C THR A 100 -1.77 12.71 24.21
N GLY A 101 -0.46 12.51 24.26
CA GLY A 101 0.23 11.68 25.24
C GLY A 101 0.37 10.21 24.87
N ASP A 102 -0.20 9.77 23.75
CA ASP A 102 -0.01 8.41 23.23
C ASP A 102 1.31 8.29 22.44
N HIS A 103 1.69 7.06 22.16
CA HIS A 103 2.92 6.71 21.43
C HIS A 103 2.62 5.79 20.24
N VAL A 104 3.37 6.01 19.14
CA VAL A 104 3.33 5.23 17.91
C VAL A 104 4.69 4.57 17.67
N LEU A 105 4.70 3.26 17.42
CA LEU A 105 5.85 2.56 16.85
C LEU A 105 5.70 2.53 15.33
N MET A 106 6.65 3.14 14.62
CA MET A 106 6.65 3.32 13.17
C MET A 106 7.82 2.59 12.54
N SER A 107 7.58 1.82 11.47
CA SER A 107 8.69 1.29 10.67
C SER A 107 9.61 2.41 10.20
N GLY A 108 10.91 2.31 10.48
CA GLY A 108 11.92 3.25 10.01
C GLY A 108 12.12 3.22 8.49
N ALA A 109 11.48 2.26 7.82
CA ALA A 109 11.46 2.13 6.38
C ALA A 109 10.08 2.41 5.77
N ALA A 110 9.17 3.02 6.52
CA ALA A 110 7.88 3.44 5.99
C ALA A 110 8.02 4.54 4.93
N TYR A 111 7.01 4.66 4.07
CA TYR A 111 6.91 5.71 3.06
C TYR A 111 7.17 7.09 3.67
N GLU A 112 8.05 7.90 3.03
CA GLU A 112 8.53 9.17 3.58
C GLU A 112 7.41 10.11 4.06
N PRO A 113 6.33 10.38 3.30
CA PRO A 113 5.22 11.21 3.79
C PRO A 113 4.52 10.67 5.04
N THR A 114 4.57 9.35 5.31
CA THR A 114 4.09 8.78 6.56
C THR A 114 5.01 9.18 7.73
N GLN A 115 6.32 9.18 7.51
CA GLN A 115 7.30 9.66 8.50
C GLN A 115 7.15 11.16 8.75
N ASP A 116 6.98 11.96 7.69
CA ASP A 116 6.74 13.41 7.79
C ASP A 116 5.47 13.72 8.60
N PHE A 117 4.40 12.96 8.36
CA PHE A 117 3.19 13.09 9.18
C PHE A 117 3.48 12.84 10.67
N CYS A 118 4.25 11.80 11.00
CA CYS A 118 4.65 11.53 12.39
C CYS A 118 5.53 12.64 12.96
N ASN A 119 6.56 13.06 12.22
CA ASN A 119 7.55 14.03 12.68
C ASN A 119 6.99 15.45 12.81
N ILE A 120 5.97 15.80 12.01
CA ILE A 120 5.44 17.17 11.95
C ILE A 120 4.07 17.25 12.63
N VAL A 121 3.13 16.41 12.23
CA VAL A 121 1.73 16.52 12.67
C VAL A 121 1.52 15.86 14.03
N LEU A 122 1.91 14.58 14.19
CA LEU A 122 1.77 13.88 15.47
C LEU A 122 2.57 14.57 16.57
N LYS A 123 3.78 15.03 16.26
CA LYS A 123 4.61 15.80 17.22
C LYS A 123 3.91 17.07 17.69
N LYS A 124 3.25 17.84 16.79
CA LYS A 124 2.45 19.01 17.18
C LYS A 124 1.26 18.65 18.07
N MET A 125 0.72 17.47 17.90
CA MET A 125 -0.37 16.92 18.72
C MET A 125 0.10 16.30 20.03
N GLN A 126 1.42 16.39 20.34
CA GLN A 126 2.05 15.75 21.52
C GLN A 126 1.84 14.23 21.55
N ILE A 127 1.96 13.60 20.38
CA ILE A 127 1.97 12.15 20.20
C ILE A 127 3.39 11.78 19.79
N ASP A 128 4.05 10.95 20.57
CA ASP A 128 5.42 10.54 20.35
C ASP A 128 5.52 9.40 19.33
N THR A 129 6.61 9.41 18.55
CA THR A 129 6.90 8.35 17.58
C THR A 129 8.30 7.79 17.79
N THR A 130 8.40 6.46 17.88
CA THR A 130 9.69 5.75 17.84
C THR A 130 9.76 4.96 16.54
N TYR A 131 10.86 5.14 15.80
CA TYR A 131 11.14 4.39 14.58
C TYR A 131 11.95 3.13 14.92
N TYR A 132 11.63 2.03 14.24
CA TYR A 132 12.32 0.76 14.40
C TYR A 132 12.83 0.20 13.06
N ASP A 133 13.89 -0.60 13.14
CA ASP A 133 14.42 -1.35 11.99
C ASP A 133 13.37 -2.38 11.52
N PRO A 134 12.96 -2.41 10.25
CA PRO A 134 11.98 -3.38 9.77
C PRO A 134 12.37 -4.84 10.04
N LEU A 135 13.64 -5.14 10.16
CA LEU A 135 14.16 -6.48 10.46
C LEU A 135 14.30 -6.78 11.97
N ILE A 136 13.70 -5.98 12.84
CA ILE A 136 13.82 -6.08 14.31
C ILE A 136 13.29 -7.41 14.86
N GLY A 137 12.33 -8.06 14.19
CA GLY A 137 11.74 -9.31 14.65
C GLY A 137 11.11 -9.20 16.04
N ALA A 138 11.38 -10.18 16.93
CA ALA A 138 10.82 -10.23 18.28
C ALA A 138 11.28 -9.08 19.20
N ASP A 139 12.41 -8.45 18.92
CA ASP A 139 12.96 -7.35 19.73
C ASP A 139 12.07 -6.10 19.71
N ILE A 140 11.06 -6.03 18.83
CA ILE A 140 10.01 -5.00 18.85
C ILE A 140 9.35 -4.88 20.22
N ALA A 141 9.27 -5.96 20.98
CA ALA A 141 8.74 -6.01 22.34
C ALA A 141 9.43 -5.02 23.29
N THR A 142 10.73 -4.78 23.09
CA THR A 142 11.53 -3.89 23.93
C THR A 142 11.22 -2.40 23.72
N LEU A 143 10.60 -2.06 22.59
CA LEU A 143 10.26 -0.68 22.24
C LEU A 143 8.83 -0.30 22.62
N ILE A 144 8.01 -1.25 23.06
CA ILE A 144 6.63 -1.00 23.44
C ILE A 144 6.59 -0.33 24.81
N GLN A 145 6.02 0.87 24.85
CA GLN A 145 5.83 1.67 26.07
C GLN A 145 4.39 1.49 26.61
N PRO A 146 4.11 1.83 27.87
CA PRO A 146 2.76 1.74 28.45
C PRO A 146 1.69 2.54 27.66
N ASN A 147 2.10 3.64 27.02
CA ASN A 147 1.26 4.50 26.21
C ASN A 147 1.32 4.20 24.70
N THR A 148 2.01 3.13 24.25
CA THR A 148 2.03 2.71 22.86
C THR A 148 0.63 2.23 22.45
N LYS A 149 0.04 2.89 21.44
CA LYS A 149 -1.29 2.57 20.91
C LYS A 149 -1.26 1.93 19.55
N VAL A 150 -0.32 2.36 18.70
CA VAL A 150 -0.23 1.90 17.31
C VAL A 150 1.15 1.34 17.04
N LEU A 151 1.19 0.19 16.36
CA LEU A 151 2.35 -0.36 15.68
C LEU A 151 2.07 -0.30 14.17
N PHE A 152 2.87 0.45 13.44
CA PHE A 152 2.73 0.63 11.99
C PHE A 152 3.82 -0.12 11.25
N LEU A 153 3.41 -1.01 10.36
CA LEU A 153 4.23 -1.86 9.51
C LEU A 153 4.18 -1.36 8.05
N GLU A 154 5.19 -1.69 7.29
CA GLU A 154 5.17 -1.61 5.81
C GLU A 154 5.99 -2.76 5.24
N ALA A 155 5.46 -3.49 4.27
CA ALA A 155 6.14 -4.65 3.68
C ALA A 155 5.76 -4.85 2.20
N PRO A 156 6.78 -4.93 1.32
CA PRO A 156 8.20 -4.62 1.54
C PRO A 156 8.42 -3.17 1.99
N SER A 157 9.56 -2.90 2.63
CA SER A 157 9.97 -1.55 2.98
C SER A 157 10.01 -0.62 1.78
N SER A 158 9.55 0.62 1.96
CA SER A 158 9.58 1.64 0.92
C SER A 158 11.02 1.87 0.42
N ILE A 159 11.24 1.83 -0.89
CA ILE A 159 12.50 2.04 -1.61
C ILE A 159 13.53 0.91 -1.37
N THR A 160 13.79 0.53 -0.13
CA THR A 160 14.90 -0.37 0.25
C THR A 160 14.53 -1.85 0.32
N MET A 161 13.25 -2.17 0.22
CA MET A 161 12.65 -3.50 -0.03
C MET A 161 12.90 -4.59 1.03
N GLU A 162 13.32 -4.25 2.26
CA GLU A 162 13.39 -5.26 3.35
C GLU A 162 12.03 -5.89 3.58
N ILE A 163 12.02 -7.20 3.85
CA ILE A 163 10.81 -7.93 4.24
C ILE A 163 10.87 -8.22 5.73
N PRO A 164 10.01 -7.59 6.55
CA PRO A 164 9.96 -7.87 7.98
C PRO A 164 9.38 -9.26 8.28
N ASP A 165 9.82 -9.87 9.38
CA ASP A 165 9.17 -11.06 9.94
C ASP A 165 7.87 -10.64 10.67
N ILE A 166 6.83 -10.38 9.87
CA ILE A 166 5.56 -9.84 10.36
C ILE A 166 4.92 -10.73 11.45
N PRO A 167 4.76 -12.05 11.27
CA PRO A 167 4.16 -12.89 12.29
C PRO A 167 4.90 -12.84 13.63
N THR A 168 6.24 -12.79 13.61
CA THR A 168 7.05 -12.68 14.81
C THR A 168 6.89 -11.31 15.49
N ILE A 169 6.91 -10.23 14.71
CA ILE A 169 6.68 -8.86 15.22
C ILE A 169 5.29 -8.75 15.87
N VAL A 170 4.24 -9.20 15.15
CA VAL A 170 2.85 -9.16 15.64
C VAL A 170 2.68 -9.95 16.93
N LYS A 171 3.19 -11.19 16.97
CA LYS A 171 3.14 -12.04 18.18
C LYS A 171 3.85 -11.39 19.37
N ALA A 172 5.05 -10.87 19.16
CA ALA A 172 5.82 -10.20 20.21
C ALA A 172 5.08 -8.96 20.73
N ALA A 173 4.55 -8.13 19.84
CA ALA A 173 3.79 -6.93 20.19
C ALA A 173 2.52 -7.27 20.99
N ARG A 174 1.74 -8.25 20.55
CA ARG A 174 0.52 -8.72 21.24
C ARG A 174 0.81 -9.32 22.61
N THR A 175 1.95 -9.96 22.77
CA THR A 175 2.35 -10.54 24.08
C THR A 175 2.57 -9.44 25.11
N VAL A 176 3.16 -8.31 24.73
CA VAL A 176 3.41 -7.17 25.63
C VAL A 176 2.15 -6.32 25.81
N ASN A 177 1.45 -6.01 24.72
CA ASN A 177 0.24 -5.21 24.76
C ASN A 177 -0.85 -5.85 23.86
N PRO A 178 -1.75 -6.66 24.41
CA PRO A 178 -2.84 -7.29 23.64
C PRO A 178 -3.78 -6.30 22.93
N ASN A 179 -3.84 -5.06 23.43
CA ASN A 179 -4.72 -4.01 22.93
C ASN A 179 -4.06 -3.09 21.90
N ILE A 180 -2.77 -3.26 21.60
CA ILE A 180 -2.10 -2.46 20.58
C ILE A 180 -2.81 -2.61 19.23
N VAL A 181 -3.01 -1.51 18.50
CA VAL A 181 -3.57 -1.56 17.14
C VAL A 181 -2.42 -1.71 16.16
N ILE A 182 -2.46 -2.79 15.39
CA ILE A 182 -1.42 -3.09 14.39
C ILE A 182 -1.96 -2.77 13.01
N MET A 183 -1.24 -1.91 12.30
CA MET A 183 -1.58 -1.44 10.96
C MET A 183 -0.44 -1.74 9.99
N ILE A 184 -0.78 -1.97 8.74
CA ILE A 184 0.22 -2.16 7.68
C ILE A 184 -0.13 -1.33 6.46
N ASP A 185 0.87 -0.65 5.89
CA ASP A 185 0.80 -0.24 4.49
C ASP A 185 1.04 -1.47 3.61
N ASN A 186 -0.02 -1.95 2.99
CA ASN A 186 -0.06 -3.16 2.17
C ASN A 186 -0.16 -2.84 0.67
N THR A 187 0.22 -1.62 0.29
CA THR A 187 0.07 -1.11 -1.07
C THR A 187 0.85 -1.95 -2.09
N TRP A 188 2.08 -2.36 -1.76
CA TRP A 188 2.91 -3.17 -2.67
C TRP A 188 2.28 -4.52 -3.01
N SER A 189 1.58 -5.11 -2.06
CA SER A 189 0.90 -6.41 -2.17
C SER A 189 -0.49 -6.32 -2.76
N ALA A 190 -0.99 -5.11 -3.03
CA ALA A 190 -2.37 -4.86 -3.48
C ALA A 190 -3.43 -5.52 -2.57
N GLY A 191 -3.13 -5.77 -1.29
CA GLY A 191 -3.98 -6.47 -0.33
C GLY A 191 -4.22 -7.95 -0.65
N VAL A 192 -3.54 -8.52 -1.64
CA VAL A 192 -3.79 -9.90 -2.10
C VAL A 192 -2.56 -10.77 -2.09
N LEU A 193 -1.38 -10.22 -2.36
CA LEU A 193 -0.14 -10.99 -2.30
C LEU A 193 0.29 -11.28 -0.85
N PHE A 194 -0.08 -10.41 0.09
CA PHE A 194 0.04 -10.59 1.53
C PHE A 194 -1.32 -10.35 2.19
N LYS A 195 -1.84 -11.35 2.89
CA LYS A 195 -3.16 -11.34 3.54
C LYS A 195 -3.05 -10.81 4.97
N ALA A 196 -2.93 -9.50 5.12
CA ALA A 196 -2.62 -8.85 6.40
C ALA A 196 -3.52 -9.29 7.57
N LEU A 197 -4.84 -9.35 7.37
CA LEU A 197 -5.79 -9.70 8.44
C LEU A 197 -5.70 -11.16 8.87
N GLU A 198 -5.15 -12.06 8.05
CA GLU A 198 -4.87 -13.45 8.42
C GLU A 198 -3.64 -13.58 9.34
N HIS A 199 -2.83 -12.51 9.47
CA HIS A 199 -1.65 -12.43 10.32
C HIS A 199 -1.87 -11.60 11.60
N ASP A 200 -3.11 -11.53 12.11
CA ASP A 200 -3.51 -10.78 13.31
C ASP A 200 -3.17 -9.27 13.26
N ILE A 201 -3.13 -8.72 12.05
CA ILE A 201 -3.08 -7.28 11.80
C ILE A 201 -4.51 -6.73 11.82
N ASP A 202 -4.70 -5.55 12.40
CA ASP A 202 -6.03 -4.96 12.58
C ASP A 202 -6.51 -4.20 11.35
N ILE A 203 -5.60 -3.50 10.66
CA ILE A 203 -5.94 -2.62 9.54
C ILE A 203 -4.92 -2.79 8.42
N SER A 204 -5.41 -3.16 7.24
CA SER A 204 -4.66 -3.18 5.98
C SER A 204 -4.95 -1.90 5.21
N ILE A 205 -3.93 -1.11 4.96
CA ILE A 205 -4.04 0.20 4.31
C ILE A 205 -3.41 0.12 2.93
N GLN A 206 -4.02 0.78 1.94
CA GLN A 206 -3.49 0.82 0.60
C GLN A 206 -3.66 2.19 -0.05
N ALA A 207 -2.64 2.64 -0.76
CA ALA A 207 -2.80 3.60 -1.82
C ALA A 207 -3.40 2.88 -3.04
N GLY A 208 -4.74 2.87 -3.14
CA GLY A 208 -5.43 2.24 -4.27
C GLY A 208 -5.07 2.83 -5.63
N THR A 209 -4.52 4.06 -5.63
CA THR A 209 -3.84 4.76 -6.72
C THR A 209 -2.85 3.86 -7.49
N LYS A 210 -2.26 2.85 -6.83
CA LYS A 210 -1.24 1.94 -7.39
C LYS A 210 -1.92 0.77 -8.14
N TYR A 211 -1.68 -0.46 -7.73
CA TYR A 211 -2.16 -1.65 -8.43
C TYR A 211 -3.69 -1.81 -8.48
N LEU A 212 -4.44 -1.32 -7.48
CA LEU A 212 -5.90 -1.47 -7.50
C LEU A 212 -6.51 -0.77 -8.73
N VAL A 213 -6.13 0.48 -8.98
CA VAL A 213 -6.52 1.23 -10.19
C VAL A 213 -5.72 0.74 -11.40
N GLY A 214 -4.38 0.75 -11.30
CA GLY A 214 -3.44 0.21 -12.27
C GLY A 214 -3.30 0.99 -13.58
N HIS A 215 -3.73 2.27 -13.63
CA HIS A 215 -3.79 3.05 -14.86
C HIS A 215 -3.25 4.48 -14.72
N SER A 216 -2.60 4.80 -13.59
CA SER A 216 -1.89 6.07 -13.35
C SER A 216 -2.75 7.34 -13.48
N ASP A 217 -4.07 7.24 -13.28
CA ASP A 217 -5.05 8.30 -13.55
C ASP A 217 -5.94 8.67 -12.36
N ILE A 218 -5.99 7.86 -11.29
CA ILE A 218 -6.89 8.06 -10.15
C ILE A 218 -6.13 8.09 -8.83
N MET A 219 -6.50 9.03 -7.97
CA MET A 219 -6.07 9.07 -6.57
C MET A 219 -7.13 8.47 -5.66
N ILE A 220 -6.78 7.46 -4.90
CA ILE A 220 -7.66 6.83 -3.90
C ILE A 220 -6.83 6.12 -2.83
N GLY A 221 -7.34 6.11 -1.60
CA GLY A 221 -6.84 5.28 -0.50
C GLY A 221 -7.93 4.38 0.04
N THR A 222 -7.54 3.21 0.56
CA THR A 222 -8.43 2.28 1.24
C THR A 222 -7.84 1.85 2.57
N ALA A 223 -8.70 1.62 3.57
CA ALA A 223 -8.31 0.96 4.82
C ALA A 223 -9.35 -0.10 5.14
N VAL A 224 -8.93 -1.36 5.10
CA VAL A 224 -9.75 -2.53 5.45
C VAL A 224 -9.43 -2.93 6.88
N ALA A 225 -10.45 -2.97 7.73
CA ALA A 225 -10.31 -3.21 9.15
C ALA A 225 -10.98 -4.52 9.57
N ASN A 226 -10.44 -5.17 10.63
CA ASN A 226 -11.09 -6.28 11.30
C ASN A 226 -12.26 -5.79 12.17
N ALA A 227 -13.03 -6.73 12.74
CA ALA A 227 -14.20 -6.40 13.55
C ALA A 227 -13.87 -5.58 14.83
N ARG A 228 -12.65 -5.72 15.36
CA ARG A 228 -12.23 -5.03 16.58
C ARG A 228 -12.05 -3.53 16.38
N THR A 229 -11.61 -3.12 15.18
CA THR A 229 -11.20 -1.74 14.89
C THR A 229 -12.11 -1.01 13.93
N TRP A 230 -13.00 -1.72 13.22
CA TRP A 230 -13.82 -1.15 12.15
C TRP A 230 -14.69 0.03 12.59
N ASP A 231 -15.43 -0.11 13.69
CA ASP A 231 -16.39 0.93 14.09
C ASP A 231 -15.70 2.24 14.44
N GLN A 232 -14.56 2.16 15.15
CA GLN A 232 -13.76 3.34 15.51
C GLN A 232 -13.13 4.00 14.29
N LEU A 233 -12.53 3.21 13.39
CA LEU A 233 -11.96 3.71 12.13
C LEU A 233 -13.01 4.43 11.29
N ARG A 234 -14.18 3.81 11.10
CA ARG A 234 -15.28 4.35 10.31
C ARG A 234 -15.78 5.68 10.84
N GLU A 235 -16.11 5.75 12.14
CA GLU A 235 -16.68 6.95 12.72
C GLU A 235 -15.67 8.09 12.77
N HIS A 236 -14.42 7.83 13.12
CA HIS A 236 -13.36 8.84 13.10
C HIS A 236 -13.17 9.41 11.68
N SER A 237 -13.00 8.55 10.68
CA SER A 237 -12.81 8.97 9.29
C SER A 237 -14.00 9.78 8.77
N TYR A 238 -15.21 9.40 9.15
CA TYR A 238 -16.41 10.16 8.82
C TYR A 238 -16.43 11.55 9.47
N LEU A 239 -16.06 11.65 10.75
CA LEU A 239 -15.98 12.93 11.48
C LEU A 239 -14.88 13.85 10.90
N MET A 240 -13.78 13.26 10.44
CA MET A 240 -12.72 13.99 9.75
C MET A 240 -13.09 14.40 8.32
N GLY A 241 -14.31 14.10 7.87
CA GLY A 241 -14.81 14.50 6.55
C GLY A 241 -14.19 13.71 5.39
N GLN A 242 -13.59 12.56 5.65
CA GLN A 242 -12.95 11.75 4.61
C GLN A 242 -14.01 11.16 3.67
N MET A 243 -13.76 11.32 2.37
CA MET A 243 -14.56 10.72 1.31
C MET A 243 -13.76 10.71 0.00
N VAL A 244 -14.19 9.90 -0.94
CA VAL A 244 -13.75 9.90 -2.33
C VAL A 244 -14.96 10.12 -3.23
N ASP A 245 -14.76 10.65 -4.43
CA ASP A 245 -15.84 10.79 -5.41
C ASP A 245 -16.28 9.43 -5.98
N ALA A 246 -17.50 9.39 -6.54
CA ALA A 246 -18.07 8.15 -7.06
C ALA A 246 -17.34 7.64 -8.31
N ASP A 247 -16.77 8.53 -9.11
CA ASP A 247 -16.04 8.17 -10.34
C ASP A 247 -14.74 7.44 -10.00
N SER A 248 -13.98 7.95 -9.04
CA SER A 248 -12.76 7.29 -8.53
C SER A 248 -13.08 5.92 -7.91
N ALA A 249 -14.17 5.83 -7.14
CA ALA A 249 -14.61 4.55 -6.57
C ALA A 249 -15.01 3.54 -7.66
N TYR A 250 -15.74 3.99 -8.69
CA TYR A 250 -16.15 3.15 -9.81
C TYR A 250 -14.93 2.66 -10.62
N THR A 251 -14.03 3.59 -10.96
CA THR A 251 -12.83 3.30 -11.75
C THR A 251 -11.91 2.32 -11.02
N THR A 252 -11.78 2.47 -9.69
CA THR A 252 -11.02 1.52 -8.85
C THR A 252 -11.65 0.13 -8.87
N ALA A 253 -12.96 0.02 -8.67
CA ALA A 253 -13.67 -1.25 -8.76
C ALA A 253 -13.50 -1.91 -10.14
N ARG A 254 -13.48 -1.11 -11.22
CA ARG A 254 -13.21 -1.58 -12.59
C ARG A 254 -11.77 -2.08 -12.74
N GLY A 255 -10.77 -1.35 -12.20
CA GLY A 255 -9.36 -1.74 -12.22
C GLY A 255 -9.11 -3.07 -11.53
N ILE A 256 -9.76 -3.32 -10.39
CA ILE A 256 -9.63 -4.56 -9.63
C ILE A 256 -10.09 -5.79 -10.45
N ARG A 257 -10.99 -5.64 -11.42
CA ARG A 257 -11.45 -6.77 -12.27
C ARG A 257 -10.29 -7.44 -13.02
N THR A 258 -9.25 -6.69 -13.35
CA THR A 258 -8.05 -7.19 -14.06
C THR A 258 -6.82 -7.28 -13.16
N LEU A 259 -6.94 -7.04 -11.84
CA LEU A 259 -5.81 -7.00 -10.91
C LEU A 259 -4.97 -8.26 -10.96
N GLY A 260 -5.59 -9.44 -10.92
CA GLY A 260 -4.85 -10.71 -10.93
C GLY A 260 -4.03 -10.94 -12.21
N VAL A 261 -4.59 -10.56 -13.36
CA VAL A 261 -3.88 -10.66 -14.66
C VAL A 261 -2.71 -9.69 -14.70
N ARG A 262 -2.91 -8.45 -14.23
CA ARG A 262 -1.87 -7.41 -14.20
C ARG A 262 -0.74 -7.77 -13.24
N LEU A 263 -1.05 -8.22 -12.02
CA LEU A 263 -0.03 -8.64 -11.05
C LEU A 263 0.80 -9.82 -11.55
N LYS A 264 0.17 -10.78 -12.24
CA LYS A 264 0.89 -11.89 -12.86
C LYS A 264 1.91 -11.38 -13.89
N GLN A 265 1.50 -10.49 -14.78
CA GLN A 265 2.39 -9.91 -15.79
C GLN A 265 3.53 -9.10 -15.14
N HIS A 266 3.21 -8.24 -14.15
CA HIS A 266 4.21 -7.50 -13.40
C HIS A 266 5.25 -8.43 -12.76
N GLN A 267 4.80 -9.51 -12.11
CA GLN A 267 5.68 -10.48 -11.48
C GLN A 267 6.61 -11.15 -12.51
N GLU A 268 6.06 -11.66 -13.62
CA GLU A 268 6.84 -12.36 -14.64
C GLU A 268 7.91 -11.46 -15.24
N SER A 269 7.53 -10.24 -15.63
CA SER A 269 8.45 -9.26 -16.22
C SER A 269 9.49 -8.77 -15.21
N SER A 270 9.07 -8.41 -13.98
CA SER A 270 10.00 -7.88 -12.96
C SER A 270 11.04 -8.90 -12.52
N ILE A 271 10.66 -10.18 -12.37
CA ILE A 271 11.62 -11.25 -12.03
C ILE A 271 12.63 -11.45 -13.15
N LYS A 272 12.21 -11.39 -14.43
CA LYS A 272 13.12 -11.52 -15.57
C LYS A 272 14.14 -10.37 -15.60
N VAL A 273 13.67 -9.11 -15.43
CA VAL A 273 14.53 -7.92 -15.34
C VAL A 273 15.47 -8.02 -14.13
N ALA A 274 14.95 -8.39 -12.96
CA ALA A 274 15.74 -8.49 -11.73
C ALA A 274 16.85 -9.53 -11.81
N LYS A 275 16.59 -10.69 -12.44
CA LYS A 275 17.60 -11.72 -12.70
C LYS A 275 18.69 -11.21 -13.65
N TRP A 276 18.30 -10.58 -14.76
CA TRP A 276 19.24 -9.99 -15.68
C TRP A 276 20.12 -8.92 -15.02
N LEU A 277 19.51 -8.03 -14.19
CA LEU A 277 20.24 -7.03 -13.42
C LEU A 277 21.29 -7.65 -12.47
N SER A 278 20.96 -8.79 -11.84
CA SER A 278 21.91 -9.45 -10.92
C SER A 278 23.17 -10.02 -11.60
N GLU A 279 23.18 -10.09 -12.93
CA GLU A 279 24.31 -10.55 -13.75
C GLU A 279 25.14 -9.38 -14.31
N GLN A 280 24.72 -8.12 -14.09
CA GLN A 280 25.40 -6.96 -14.64
C GLN A 280 26.57 -6.49 -13.73
N PRO A 281 27.73 -6.17 -14.28
CA PRO A 281 28.91 -5.76 -13.50
C PRO A 281 28.71 -4.41 -12.79
N GLU A 282 27.83 -3.55 -13.28
CA GLU A 282 27.48 -2.26 -12.68
C GLU A 282 26.58 -2.41 -11.45
N VAL A 283 25.94 -3.57 -11.27
CA VAL A 283 24.96 -3.82 -10.21
C VAL A 283 25.61 -4.57 -9.06
N LYS A 284 25.58 -3.96 -7.87
CA LYS A 284 26.10 -4.55 -6.64
C LYS A 284 25.11 -5.54 -6.03
N THR A 285 23.84 -5.15 -5.96
CA THR A 285 22.77 -5.97 -5.34
C THR A 285 21.41 -5.60 -5.91
N VAL A 286 20.61 -6.61 -6.19
CA VAL A 286 19.20 -6.43 -6.57
C VAL A 286 18.30 -6.73 -5.37
N TYR A 287 17.48 -5.77 -4.98
CA TYR A 287 16.52 -5.85 -3.89
C TYR A 287 15.12 -6.14 -4.44
N HIS A 288 14.95 -7.32 -5.00
CA HIS A 288 13.65 -7.82 -5.43
C HIS A 288 13.21 -8.93 -4.45
N PRO A 289 12.02 -8.84 -3.82
CA PRO A 289 11.58 -9.78 -2.78
C PRO A 289 11.71 -11.26 -3.16
N ALA A 290 11.48 -11.61 -4.43
CA ALA A 290 11.61 -12.96 -4.93
C ALA A 290 13.06 -13.45 -5.16
N LEU A 291 14.09 -12.62 -4.92
CA LEU A 291 15.49 -13.01 -5.06
C LEU A 291 16.17 -13.16 -3.68
N PRO A 292 17.07 -14.14 -3.51
CA PRO A 292 17.79 -14.38 -2.24
C PRO A 292 18.64 -13.19 -1.76
N SER A 293 18.98 -12.27 -2.65
CA SER A 293 19.72 -11.04 -2.33
C SER A 293 18.87 -10.00 -1.56
N CYS A 294 17.55 -10.16 -1.55
CA CYS A 294 16.66 -9.24 -0.83
C CYS A 294 16.63 -9.59 0.67
N PRO A 295 16.90 -8.64 1.57
CA PRO A 295 16.83 -8.89 3.01
C PRO A 295 15.42 -9.33 3.44
N GLY A 296 15.33 -10.47 4.14
CA GLY A 296 14.08 -11.08 4.55
C GLY A 296 13.39 -11.91 3.45
N HIS A 297 14.13 -12.32 2.42
CA HIS A 297 13.62 -13.20 1.35
C HIS A 297 12.92 -14.45 1.88
N GLU A 298 13.42 -15.05 2.95
CA GLU A 298 12.82 -16.20 3.62
C GLU A 298 11.40 -15.90 4.14
N PHE A 299 11.15 -14.69 4.62
CA PHE A 299 9.83 -14.26 5.07
C PHE A 299 8.90 -13.99 3.88
N PHE A 300 9.45 -13.46 2.77
CA PHE A 300 8.70 -13.35 1.53
C PHE A 300 8.22 -14.73 1.04
N LEU A 301 9.09 -15.72 0.99
CA LEU A 301 8.72 -17.07 0.56
C LEU A 301 7.68 -17.74 1.46
N ARG A 302 7.67 -17.41 2.76
CA ARG A 302 6.72 -17.95 3.73
C ARG A 302 5.35 -17.27 3.67
N ASP A 303 5.32 -15.94 3.55
CA ASP A 303 4.14 -15.14 3.86
C ASP A 303 3.44 -14.55 2.61
N PHE A 304 4.15 -14.46 1.48
CA PHE A 304 3.63 -13.83 0.26
C PHE A 304 3.28 -14.87 -0.80
N SER A 305 2.17 -14.67 -1.49
CA SER A 305 1.72 -15.57 -2.57
C SER A 305 2.31 -15.25 -3.95
N GLY A 306 3.10 -14.20 -4.05
CA GLY A 306 3.72 -13.72 -5.29
C GLY A 306 4.36 -12.37 -5.13
N SER A 307 4.91 -11.81 -6.21
CA SER A 307 5.56 -10.51 -6.25
C SER A 307 4.86 -9.53 -7.20
N SER A 308 5.32 -8.29 -7.18
CA SER A 308 4.80 -7.20 -8.01
C SER A 308 5.89 -6.60 -8.90
N GLY A 309 5.57 -5.51 -9.61
CA GLY A 309 6.50 -4.88 -10.56
C GLY A 309 7.52 -3.93 -9.93
N LEU A 310 7.37 -3.57 -8.63
CA LEU A 310 8.22 -2.58 -7.97
C LEU A 310 9.36 -3.23 -7.21
N PHE A 311 10.60 -2.84 -7.49
CA PHE A 311 11.79 -3.23 -6.74
C PHE A 311 12.90 -2.20 -6.89
N SER A 312 14.05 -2.43 -6.24
CA SER A 312 15.23 -1.56 -6.32
C SER A 312 16.50 -2.37 -6.56
N PHE A 313 17.54 -1.71 -7.08
CA PHE A 313 18.87 -2.27 -7.15
C PHE A 313 19.92 -1.21 -6.82
N GLU A 314 20.99 -1.62 -6.17
CA GLU A 314 22.14 -0.78 -5.80
C GLU A 314 23.24 -0.95 -6.84
N LEU A 315 23.77 0.16 -7.34
CA LEU A 315 24.94 0.15 -8.20
C LEU A 315 26.21 -0.12 -7.39
N THR A 316 27.27 -0.61 -8.06
CA THR A 316 28.60 -0.82 -7.45
C THR A 316 29.19 0.49 -6.93
N GLU A 317 28.89 1.59 -7.60
CA GLU A 317 29.40 2.91 -7.27
C GLU A 317 28.31 3.95 -7.10
N ARG A 318 28.63 5.01 -6.38
CA ARG A 318 27.82 6.21 -6.30
C ARG A 318 28.03 7.05 -7.56
N LEU A 319 26.96 7.30 -8.29
CA LEU A 319 27.00 8.13 -9.49
C LEU A 319 27.21 9.61 -9.14
N THR A 320 28.07 10.29 -9.89
CA THR A 320 28.14 11.76 -9.89
C THR A 320 26.86 12.33 -10.51
N SER A 321 26.55 13.61 -10.24
CA SER A 321 25.38 14.28 -10.83
C SER A 321 25.34 14.18 -12.36
N LYS A 322 26.52 14.26 -13.02
CA LYS A 322 26.63 14.11 -14.47
C LYS A 322 26.30 12.68 -14.93
N GLN A 323 26.79 11.68 -14.21
CA GLN A 323 26.46 10.28 -14.51
C GLN A 323 24.99 9.97 -14.26
N VAL A 324 24.39 10.56 -13.20
CA VAL A 324 22.93 10.45 -12.97
C VAL A 324 22.17 10.98 -14.18
N SER A 325 22.49 12.20 -14.67
CA SER A 325 21.85 12.73 -15.89
C SER A 325 22.11 11.86 -17.11
N ASN A 326 23.33 11.40 -17.34
CA ASN A 326 23.65 10.53 -18.46
C ASN A 326 22.84 9.20 -18.39
N PHE A 327 22.66 8.64 -17.20
CA PHE A 327 21.91 7.41 -17.01
C PHE A 327 20.41 7.64 -17.20
N MET A 328 19.85 8.66 -16.52
CA MET A 328 18.41 8.85 -16.35
C MET A 328 17.70 9.58 -17.50
N ASP A 329 18.38 10.55 -18.16
CA ASP A 329 17.72 11.48 -19.08
C ASP A 329 17.43 10.91 -20.48
N HIS A 330 17.93 9.69 -20.81
CA HIS A 330 17.93 9.17 -22.18
C HIS A 330 17.27 7.80 -22.34
N PHE A 331 16.52 7.31 -21.34
CA PHE A 331 15.71 6.12 -21.51
C PHE A 331 14.60 6.35 -22.53
N GLN A 332 14.29 5.33 -23.31
CA GLN A 332 13.24 5.40 -24.34
C GLN A 332 11.91 4.83 -23.83
N LEU A 333 11.98 3.87 -22.92
CA LEU A 333 10.81 3.18 -22.38
C LEU A 333 10.59 3.52 -20.91
N PHE A 334 11.66 3.55 -20.10
CA PHE A 334 11.53 3.98 -18.71
C PHE A 334 11.32 5.49 -18.61
N THR A 335 10.31 5.89 -17.87
CA THR A 335 10.01 7.31 -17.61
C THR A 335 10.35 7.67 -16.17
N MET A 336 10.97 8.84 -15.96
CA MET A 336 11.17 9.39 -14.62
C MET A 336 9.86 9.94 -14.09
N ALA A 337 9.28 9.24 -13.12
CA ALA A 337 8.10 9.72 -12.41
C ALA A 337 8.04 9.14 -11.00
N TYR A 338 7.43 9.90 -10.10
CA TYR A 338 6.97 9.35 -8.83
C TYR A 338 5.76 8.45 -9.06
N SER A 339 5.40 7.67 -8.02
CA SER A 339 4.38 6.62 -8.11
C SER A 339 4.90 5.33 -8.75
N TRP A 340 4.00 4.40 -9.00
CA TRP A 340 4.21 3.06 -9.57
C TRP A 340 2.89 2.29 -9.60
N GLY A 341 2.89 1.07 -10.15
CA GLY A 341 1.71 0.18 -10.14
C GLY A 341 0.74 0.42 -11.29
N GLY A 342 1.10 1.29 -12.25
CA GLY A 342 0.41 1.49 -13.51
C GLY A 342 0.86 0.51 -14.59
N PHE A 343 0.50 0.80 -15.83
CA PHE A 343 0.85 0.00 -17.00
C PHE A 343 2.25 0.31 -17.54
N GLU A 344 2.79 1.47 -17.22
CA GLU A 344 4.06 2.03 -17.68
C GLU A 344 5.24 1.66 -16.77
N SER A 345 6.44 1.52 -17.35
CA SER A 345 7.68 1.34 -16.62
C SER A 345 8.26 2.66 -16.15
N LEU A 346 8.59 2.73 -14.85
CA LEU A 346 9.10 3.93 -14.20
C LEU A 346 10.44 3.67 -13.55
N ILE A 347 11.30 4.72 -13.49
CA ILE A 347 12.63 4.65 -12.90
C ILE A 347 12.94 5.92 -12.08
N LEU A 348 13.60 5.75 -10.94
CA LEU A 348 14.13 6.85 -10.12
C LEU A 348 15.51 6.46 -9.57
N CYS A 349 16.40 7.43 -9.49
CA CYS A 349 17.71 7.31 -8.85
C CYS A 349 17.70 8.03 -7.51
N ASN A 350 18.19 7.36 -6.46
CA ASN A 350 18.36 7.92 -5.13
C ASN A 350 19.82 7.79 -4.71
N GLN A 351 20.36 8.82 -4.08
CA GLN A 351 21.71 8.77 -3.55
C GLN A 351 21.73 8.17 -2.14
N PRO A 352 22.83 7.53 -1.70
CA PRO A 352 22.91 6.93 -0.37
C PRO A 352 22.57 7.88 0.78
N GLU A 353 23.00 9.14 0.70
CA GLU A 353 22.69 10.16 1.71
C GLU A 353 21.21 10.53 1.79
N GLU A 354 20.50 10.53 0.66
CA GLU A 354 19.04 10.76 0.63
C GLU A 354 18.32 9.61 1.33
N ILE A 355 18.73 8.38 1.05
CA ILE A 355 18.19 7.20 1.72
C ILE A 355 18.49 7.20 3.21
N ALA A 356 19.71 7.55 3.63
CA ALA A 356 20.08 7.63 5.03
C ALA A 356 19.21 8.63 5.81
N HIS A 357 18.85 9.75 5.19
CA HIS A 357 18.00 10.78 5.80
C HIS A 357 16.60 10.25 6.13
N ILE A 358 15.98 9.50 5.22
CA ILE A 358 14.62 8.98 5.36
C ILE A 358 14.56 7.56 5.94
N ARG A 359 15.69 7.00 6.36
CA ARG A 359 15.82 5.64 6.95
C ARG A 359 16.67 5.67 8.21
N PRO A 360 16.29 6.46 9.22
CA PRO A 360 17.16 6.77 10.36
C PRO A 360 17.59 5.54 11.18
N ASN A 361 16.83 4.46 11.16
CA ASN A 361 17.06 3.27 12.00
C ASN A 361 17.38 2.00 11.20
N ILE A 362 17.65 2.11 9.89
CA ILE A 362 18.07 0.96 9.09
C ILE A 362 19.58 0.79 9.23
N LYS A 363 19.98 -0.42 9.67
CA LYS A 363 21.40 -0.76 9.88
C LYS A 363 22.19 -0.96 8.60
N ARG A 364 21.51 -1.16 7.46
CA ARG A 364 22.16 -1.38 6.17
C ARG A 364 22.72 -0.06 5.63
N ASN A 365 24.01 -0.06 5.31
CA ASN A 365 24.69 1.08 4.71
C ASN A 365 24.78 0.89 3.19
N LEU A 366 24.07 1.72 2.44
CA LEU A 366 24.17 1.80 0.98
C LEU A 366 25.41 2.61 0.62
N THR A 367 26.21 2.12 -0.31
CA THR A 367 27.45 2.78 -0.78
C THR A 367 27.34 3.23 -2.22
N GLY A 368 26.53 2.56 -3.03
CA GLY A 368 26.23 2.89 -4.42
C GLY A 368 24.90 3.64 -4.56
N SER A 369 24.68 4.25 -5.72
CA SER A 369 23.38 4.83 -6.04
C SER A 369 22.30 3.75 -6.09
N LEU A 370 21.14 4.03 -5.51
CA LEU A 370 20.01 3.12 -5.45
C LEU A 370 19.01 3.48 -6.53
N ILE A 371 18.78 2.57 -7.45
CA ILE A 371 17.81 2.74 -8.54
C ILE A 371 16.52 2.01 -8.16
N ARG A 372 15.41 2.73 -8.12
CA ARG A 372 14.08 2.15 -7.96
C ARG A 372 13.43 2.02 -9.33
N VAL A 373 12.92 0.85 -9.65
CA VAL A 373 12.20 0.59 -10.90
C VAL A 373 10.82 0.01 -10.62
N HIS A 374 9.87 0.40 -11.44
CA HIS A 374 8.59 -0.29 -11.63
C HIS A 374 8.54 -0.83 -13.04
N ILE A 375 8.31 -2.12 -13.19
CA ILE A 375 8.21 -2.79 -14.48
C ILE A 375 6.75 -2.84 -14.91
N GLY A 376 6.45 -2.18 -16.01
CA GLY A 376 5.12 -2.11 -16.63
C GLY A 376 4.79 -3.31 -17.52
N PHE A 377 4.06 -3.05 -18.60
CA PHE A 377 3.58 -4.07 -19.53
C PHE A 377 4.26 -4.05 -20.88
N GLU A 378 5.28 -3.21 -21.05
CA GLU A 378 6.11 -3.17 -22.25
C GLU A 378 6.80 -4.53 -22.45
N ASP A 379 7.28 -4.80 -23.65
CA ASP A 379 8.08 -6.00 -23.92
C ASP A 379 9.30 -6.04 -23.01
N VAL A 380 9.47 -7.14 -22.30
CA VAL A 380 10.49 -7.25 -21.27
C VAL A 380 11.93 -7.27 -21.84
N ASP A 381 12.12 -7.76 -23.05
CA ASP A 381 13.44 -7.76 -23.71
C ASP A 381 13.80 -6.36 -24.20
N GLU A 382 12.83 -5.56 -24.64
CA GLU A 382 13.00 -4.15 -24.94
C GLU A 382 13.35 -3.32 -23.69
N LEU A 383 12.70 -3.60 -22.55
CA LEU A 383 13.04 -2.96 -21.27
C LEU A 383 14.47 -3.28 -20.82
N ILE A 384 14.90 -4.53 -20.99
CA ILE A 384 16.29 -4.94 -20.70
C ILE A 384 17.27 -4.21 -21.64
N ALA A 385 16.95 -4.09 -22.92
CA ALA A 385 17.79 -3.36 -23.88
C ALA A 385 17.90 -1.87 -23.52
N ASP A 386 16.83 -1.24 -23.06
CA ASP A 386 16.83 0.16 -22.64
C ASP A 386 17.68 0.36 -21.36
N LEU A 387 17.60 -0.55 -20.37
CA LEU A 387 18.47 -0.53 -19.18
C LEU A 387 19.94 -0.74 -19.56
N LYS A 388 20.25 -1.67 -20.49
CA LYS A 388 21.59 -1.90 -21.00
C LYS A 388 22.20 -0.63 -21.61
N ALA A 389 21.42 0.04 -22.48
CA ALA A 389 21.83 1.32 -23.04
C ALA A 389 22.07 2.39 -21.95
N GLY A 390 21.31 2.34 -20.84
CA GLY A 390 21.55 3.17 -19.67
C GLY A 390 22.93 2.94 -19.05
N PHE A 391 23.31 1.69 -18.82
CA PHE A 391 24.63 1.34 -18.27
C PHE A 391 25.77 1.75 -19.21
N GLU A 392 25.64 1.54 -20.52
CA GLU A 392 26.63 1.96 -21.51
C GLU A 392 26.92 3.48 -21.48
N ARG A 393 25.98 4.31 -21.03
CA ARG A 393 26.14 5.77 -20.90
C ARG A 393 26.95 6.21 -19.68
N ILE A 394 27.17 5.32 -18.71
CA ILE A 394 27.89 5.62 -17.46
C ILE A 394 29.16 4.77 -17.28
N ALA A 395 29.41 3.84 -18.22
CA ALA A 395 30.61 3.01 -18.26
C ALA A 395 31.90 3.81 -18.45
#